data_d2e23237abaf446f3d9124a83edc96ad
#
_entry.id   d2e23237abaf446f3d9124a83edc96ad
#
_cell.length_a   1.000
_cell.length_b   1.000
_cell.length_c   1.000
_cell.angle_alpha   90.00
_cell.angle_beta   90.00
_cell.angle_gamma   90.00
#
_symmetry.space_group_name_H-M   'P 1'
#
loop_
_entity.id
_entity.type
_entity.pdbx_description
1 polymer ?
#
loop_
_entity_poly.entity_id
_entity_poly.type
_entity_poly.pdbx_seq_one_letter_code
_entity_poly.pdbx_strand_id
1 'polypeptide(L)'
;MQELENNSVSLTVTSPPYNIGKESDLDLTDDEYWSMMENIFKETYRVTESGGRIVVNVANLGRKPYIPFSKYFTELLIETGFIMRGEIIWQKSKGANANFAWGSWLSASNPVIRDIHEYCLVFSKDSLKNLLKVNLLLKKKSLWNPHFLYGI
;
A
#
# COMPACT_ATOMS: atom_id res chain seq x y z
N MET A 1 19.17 -4.28 2.80
CA MET A 1 19.18 -4.59 1.33
C MET A 1 20.53 -4.23 0.66
N GLN A 2 21.61 -4.17 1.45
CA GLN A 2 22.96 -3.77 0.96
C GLN A 2 23.52 -4.68 -0.12
N GLU A 3 23.08 -5.93 -0.18
CA GLU A 3 23.54 -6.94 -1.17
C GLU A 3 22.87 -6.78 -2.56
N LEU A 4 21.80 -5.98 -2.65
CA LEU A 4 21.10 -5.75 -3.92
C LEU A 4 21.68 -4.52 -4.64
N GLU A 5 21.93 -4.68 -5.94
CA GLU A 5 22.36 -3.59 -6.80
C GLU A 5 21.25 -2.54 -6.99
N ASN A 6 21.65 -1.32 -7.32
CA ASN A 6 20.71 -0.27 -7.68
C ASN A 6 19.93 -0.68 -8.94
N ASN A 7 18.63 -0.39 -8.97
CA ASN A 7 17.76 -0.62 -10.13
C ASN A 7 17.72 -2.08 -10.60
N SER A 8 17.76 -3.04 -9.67
CA SER A 8 17.80 -4.48 -9.95
C SER A 8 16.50 -5.22 -9.67
N VAL A 9 15.53 -4.57 -9.01
CA VAL A 9 14.26 -5.19 -8.56
C VAL A 9 13.09 -4.64 -9.34
N SER A 10 12.37 -5.52 -10.04
CA SER A 10 11.21 -5.12 -10.86
C SER A 10 9.91 -5.01 -10.05
N LEU A 11 9.79 -5.77 -8.96
CA LEU A 11 8.59 -5.79 -8.12
C LEU A 11 8.95 -6.07 -6.65
N THR A 12 8.43 -5.23 -5.77
CA THR A 12 8.39 -5.48 -4.33
C THR A 12 6.95 -5.59 -3.88
N VAL A 13 6.61 -6.63 -3.12
CA VAL A 13 5.30 -6.77 -2.46
C VAL A 13 5.56 -6.97 -0.99
N THR A 14 4.95 -6.15 -0.14
CA THR A 14 5.18 -6.20 1.31
C THR A 14 3.93 -5.82 2.10
N SER A 15 3.87 -6.31 3.32
CA SER A 15 2.93 -5.87 4.35
C SER A 15 3.75 -5.47 5.58
N PRO A 16 3.94 -4.18 5.82
CA PRO A 16 4.74 -3.71 6.95
C PRO A 16 4.13 -4.13 8.30
N PRO A 17 4.93 -4.36 9.34
CA PRO A 17 4.41 -4.54 10.69
C PRO A 17 3.72 -3.25 11.16
N TYR A 18 2.69 -3.41 12.00
CA TYR A 18 2.00 -2.27 12.60
C TYR A 18 2.49 -2.05 14.02
N ASN A 19 3.26 -1.15 14.37
CA ASN A 19 3.73 -0.85 15.72
C ASN A 19 2.55 -0.44 16.66
N ILE A 20 1.74 -1.40 17.10
CA ILE A 20 0.45 -1.18 17.77
C ILE A 20 0.37 -1.77 19.19
N GLY A 21 1.52 -2.14 19.77
CA GLY A 21 1.62 -2.65 21.12
C GLY A 21 1.13 -4.10 21.28
N LYS A 22 1.35 -4.95 20.27
CA LYS A 22 1.18 -6.39 20.37
C LYS A 22 2.53 -7.06 20.69
N GLU A 23 2.51 -8.27 21.24
CA GLU A 23 3.72 -9.06 21.55
C GLU A 23 4.67 -9.28 20.35
N SER A 24 4.16 -9.13 19.13
CA SER A 24 4.93 -9.24 17.89
C SER A 24 5.47 -7.91 17.37
N ASP A 25 5.22 -6.81 18.05
CA ASP A 25 5.64 -5.50 17.63
C ASP A 25 7.08 -5.21 18.04
N LEU A 26 7.68 -4.23 17.39
CA LEU A 26 9.10 -3.93 17.52
C LEU A 26 9.45 -3.10 18.78
N ASP A 27 8.51 -2.85 19.68
CA ASP A 27 8.65 -1.97 20.87
C ASP A 27 9.30 -0.60 20.56
N LEU A 28 9.02 -0.08 19.36
CA LEU A 28 9.52 1.22 18.91
C LEU A 28 8.56 2.33 19.31
N THR A 29 9.10 3.50 19.59
CA THR A 29 8.29 4.72 19.60
C THR A 29 7.76 5.01 18.18
N ASP A 30 6.71 5.83 18.08
CA ASP A 30 6.14 6.18 16.78
C ASP A 30 7.18 6.85 15.87
N ASP A 31 8.03 7.73 16.41
CA ASP A 31 9.09 8.41 15.65
C ASP A 31 10.14 7.40 15.13
N GLU A 32 10.56 6.46 15.97
CA GLU A 32 11.50 5.40 15.58
C GLU A 32 10.90 4.49 14.51
N TYR A 33 9.63 4.12 14.66
CA TYR A 33 8.93 3.29 13.69
C TYR A 33 8.86 3.97 12.32
N TRP A 34 8.43 5.23 12.26
CA TRP A 34 8.31 5.95 10.99
C TRP A 34 9.68 6.24 10.36
N SER A 35 10.70 6.54 11.17
CA SER A 35 12.08 6.67 10.69
C SER A 35 12.61 5.36 10.09
N MET A 36 12.32 4.23 10.72
CA MET A 36 12.66 2.91 10.19
C MET A 36 11.95 2.64 8.87
N MET A 37 10.65 2.92 8.76
CA MET A 37 9.87 2.73 7.53
C MET A 37 10.41 3.62 6.40
N GLU A 38 10.74 4.86 6.69
CA GLU A 38 11.35 5.78 5.72
C GLU A 38 12.66 5.22 5.14
N ASN A 39 13.53 4.73 6.01
CA ASN A 39 14.80 4.13 5.60
C ASN A 39 14.59 2.86 4.74
N ILE A 40 13.62 2.01 5.12
CA ILE A 40 13.26 0.82 4.33
C ILE A 40 12.76 1.21 2.94
N PHE A 41 11.90 2.21 2.82
CA PHE A 41 11.36 2.62 1.53
C PHE A 41 12.36 3.39 0.68
N LYS A 42 13.27 4.16 1.27
CA LYS A 42 14.42 4.75 0.56
C LYS A 42 15.30 3.66 -0.06
N GLU A 43 15.60 2.61 0.69
CA GLU A 43 16.35 1.46 0.18
C GLU A 43 15.55 0.69 -0.88
N THR A 44 14.26 0.52 -0.69
CA THR A 44 13.39 -0.11 -1.69
C THR A 44 13.37 0.71 -2.98
N TYR A 45 13.32 2.05 -2.87
CA TYR A 45 13.40 2.94 -4.03
C TYR A 45 14.75 2.80 -4.75
N ARG A 46 15.85 2.75 -3.99
CA ARG A 46 17.20 2.58 -4.57
C ARG A 46 17.30 1.34 -5.43
N VAL A 47 16.83 0.19 -4.91
CA VAL A 47 16.95 -1.10 -5.60
C VAL A 47 15.90 -1.32 -6.69
N THR A 48 14.76 -0.63 -6.63
CA THR A 48 13.71 -0.76 -7.65
C THR A 48 14.19 -0.18 -8.99
N GLU A 49 14.00 -0.91 -10.09
CA GLU A 49 14.33 -0.43 -11.43
C GLU A 49 13.36 0.67 -11.90
N SER A 50 13.75 1.47 -12.88
CA SER A 50 12.87 2.46 -13.50
C SER A 50 11.65 1.78 -14.12
N GLY A 51 10.45 2.23 -13.77
CA GLY A 51 9.19 1.57 -14.14
C GLY A 51 8.84 0.34 -13.30
N GLY A 52 9.72 -0.09 -12.38
CA GLY A 52 9.42 -1.13 -11.40
C GLY A 52 8.29 -0.74 -10.45
N ARG A 53 7.79 -1.69 -9.71
CA ARG A 53 6.59 -1.56 -8.87
C ARG A 53 6.89 -1.87 -7.41
N ILE A 54 6.20 -1.14 -6.53
CA ILE A 54 6.01 -1.56 -5.15
C ILE A 54 4.52 -1.65 -4.84
N VAL A 55 4.13 -2.71 -4.15
CA VAL A 55 2.79 -2.91 -3.62
C VAL A 55 2.89 -3.05 -2.12
N VAL A 56 2.23 -2.16 -1.40
CA VAL A 56 2.19 -2.17 0.06
C VAL A 56 0.79 -2.54 0.51
N ASN A 57 0.64 -3.70 1.15
CA ASN A 57 -0.63 -4.13 1.72
C ASN A 57 -0.76 -3.64 3.15
N VAL A 58 -1.77 -2.83 3.42
CA VAL A 58 -2.03 -2.26 4.75
C VAL A 58 -3.52 -2.25 5.07
N ALA A 59 -3.84 -2.44 6.34
CA ALA A 59 -5.16 -2.19 6.90
C ALA A 59 -5.14 -0.89 7.70
N ASN A 60 -6.22 -0.14 7.66
CA ASN A 60 -6.46 0.91 8.64
C ASN A 60 -6.90 0.28 9.96
N LEU A 61 -6.63 0.92 11.07
CA LEU A 61 -6.97 0.39 12.38
C LEU A 61 -8.18 1.10 12.97
N GLY A 62 -9.27 0.35 13.12
CA GLY A 62 -10.47 0.79 13.82
C GLY A 62 -10.24 0.90 15.33
N ARG A 63 -9.38 1.80 15.76
CA ARG A 63 -9.09 2.11 17.16
C ARG A 63 -9.72 3.44 17.59
N LYS A 64 -9.44 3.86 18.78
CA LYS A 64 -9.84 5.16 19.33
C LYS A 64 -8.58 5.94 19.73
N PRO A 65 -8.12 6.89 18.91
CA PRO A 65 -8.68 7.30 17.60
C PRO A 65 -8.43 6.27 16.49
N TYR A 66 -9.17 6.41 15.39
CA TYR A 66 -8.95 5.65 14.14
C TYR A 66 -7.59 6.01 13.55
N ILE A 67 -6.82 4.99 13.14
CA ILE A 67 -5.48 5.19 12.57
C ILE A 67 -5.49 4.88 11.07
N PRO A 68 -5.39 5.89 10.20
CA PRO A 68 -5.45 5.73 8.75
C PRO A 68 -4.07 5.36 8.17
N PHE A 69 -3.59 4.14 8.39
CA PHE A 69 -2.29 3.70 7.88
C PHE A 69 -2.15 3.83 6.36
N SER A 70 -3.23 3.59 5.61
CA SER A 70 -3.21 3.77 4.16
C SER A 70 -2.78 5.18 3.75
N LYS A 71 -3.24 6.21 4.49
CA LYS A 71 -2.82 7.60 4.28
C LYS A 71 -1.33 7.78 4.57
N TYR A 72 -0.87 7.35 5.74
CA TYR A 72 0.52 7.56 6.16
C TYR A 72 1.52 6.86 5.24
N PHE A 73 1.24 5.61 4.86
CA PHE A 73 2.09 4.90 3.90
C PHE A 73 2.06 5.51 2.50
N THR A 74 0.91 6.06 2.07
CA THR A 74 0.82 6.77 0.81
C THR A 74 1.70 8.02 0.80
N GLU A 75 1.61 8.85 1.85
CA GLU A 75 2.43 10.05 2.00
C GLU A 75 3.93 9.69 2.00
N LEU A 76 4.32 8.74 2.83
CA LEU A 76 5.71 8.29 2.96
C LEU A 76 6.31 7.78 1.64
N LEU A 77 5.55 7.00 0.87
CA LEU A 77 6.01 6.50 -0.42
C LEU A 77 6.15 7.61 -1.47
N ILE A 78 5.23 8.58 -1.47
CA ILE A 78 5.32 9.76 -2.35
C ILE A 78 6.55 10.61 -1.98
N GLU A 79 6.78 10.86 -0.70
CA GLU A 79 7.95 11.60 -0.20
C GLU A 79 9.27 10.90 -0.53
N THR A 80 9.27 9.56 -0.55
CA THR A 80 10.42 8.75 -0.98
C THR A 80 10.71 8.89 -2.48
N GLY A 81 9.75 9.36 -3.28
CA GLY A 81 9.89 9.59 -4.72
C GLY A 81 9.09 8.62 -5.60
N PHE A 82 8.36 7.68 -5.02
CA PHE A 82 7.48 6.80 -5.80
C PHE A 82 6.27 7.57 -6.34
N ILE A 83 5.79 7.15 -7.50
CA ILE A 83 4.60 7.69 -8.17
C ILE A 83 3.42 6.74 -7.91
N MET A 84 2.37 7.24 -7.26
CA MET A 84 1.17 6.43 -7.01
C MET A 84 0.49 6.03 -8.31
N ARG A 85 0.13 4.76 -8.41
CA ARG A 85 -0.60 4.17 -9.55
C ARG A 85 -2.08 4.02 -9.27
N GLY A 86 -2.42 3.86 -8.01
CA GLY A 86 -3.77 3.60 -7.52
C GLY A 86 -3.75 2.66 -6.34
N GLU A 87 -4.92 2.25 -5.92
CA GLU A 87 -5.12 1.30 -4.83
C GLU A 87 -6.08 0.18 -5.24
N ILE A 88 -5.83 -1.00 -4.71
CA ILE A 88 -6.71 -2.15 -4.86
C ILE A 88 -7.31 -2.43 -3.48
N ILE A 89 -8.62 -2.53 -3.43
CA ILE A 89 -9.33 -2.92 -2.21
C ILE A 89 -9.36 -4.45 -2.13
N TRP A 90 -8.68 -5.00 -1.12
CA TRP A 90 -8.78 -6.41 -0.83
C TRP A 90 -9.87 -6.66 0.20
N GLN A 91 -11.06 -7.01 -0.27
CA GLN A 91 -12.16 -7.38 0.60
C GLN A 91 -11.90 -8.75 1.22
N LYS A 92 -11.81 -8.81 2.53
CA LYS A 92 -11.75 -10.07 3.28
C LYS A 92 -13.09 -10.81 3.16
N SER A 93 -13.08 -12.13 3.17
CA SER A 93 -14.24 -12.98 2.82
C SER A 93 -15.57 -12.52 3.43
N LYS A 94 -16.69 -12.82 2.76
CA LYS A 94 -18.07 -12.49 3.19
C LYS A 94 -18.45 -12.99 4.59
N GLY A 95 -17.67 -13.83 5.23
CA GLY A 95 -17.86 -14.36 6.58
C GLY A 95 -16.88 -13.81 7.61
N ALA A 96 -16.00 -12.89 7.24
CA ALA A 96 -15.20 -12.16 8.21
C ALA A 96 -16.14 -11.24 9.00
N ASN A 97 -16.85 -11.83 9.96
CA ASN A 97 -17.61 -11.07 10.94
C ASN A 97 -16.64 -10.15 11.66
N ALA A 98 -16.55 -8.91 11.17
CA ALA A 98 -16.08 -7.86 12.02
C ALA A 98 -16.96 -7.96 13.28
N ASN A 99 -16.36 -8.28 14.41
CA ASN A 99 -17.03 -8.09 15.69
C ASN A 99 -17.32 -6.60 15.79
N PHE A 100 -18.49 -6.21 15.34
CA PHE A 100 -19.00 -4.85 15.50
C PHE A 100 -19.27 -4.66 16.99
N ALA A 101 -18.24 -4.28 17.72
CA ALA A 101 -18.41 -3.82 19.07
C ALA A 101 -19.08 -2.44 19.01
N TRP A 102 -20.39 -2.40 19.10
CA TRP A 102 -21.20 -1.18 19.17
C TRP A 102 -20.99 -0.38 20.47
N GLY A 103 -19.84 -0.57 21.12
CA GLY A 103 -19.50 0.05 22.37
C GLY A 103 -19.82 -0.89 23.54
N SER A 104 -20.94 -0.74 24.21
CA SER A 104 -21.43 -1.63 25.26
C SER A 104 -22.70 -2.35 24.84
N TRP A 105 -22.98 -3.48 25.47
CA TRP A 105 -24.24 -4.24 25.27
C TRP A 105 -25.45 -3.31 25.40
N LEU A 106 -26.31 -3.32 24.41
CA LEU A 106 -27.50 -2.46 24.30
C LEU A 106 -27.26 -0.93 24.31
N SER A 107 -26.04 -0.46 24.18
CA SER A 107 -25.70 0.97 24.12
C SER A 107 -24.79 1.29 22.95
N ALA A 108 -25.26 2.09 22.02
CA ALA A 108 -24.49 2.57 20.85
C ALA A 108 -23.73 3.87 21.16
N SER A 109 -23.31 4.08 22.40
CA SER A 109 -22.74 5.35 22.87
C SER A 109 -21.42 5.74 22.23
N ASN A 110 -20.67 4.77 21.70
CA ASN A 110 -19.39 5.05 21.04
C ASN A 110 -18.97 3.87 20.14
N PRO A 111 -19.68 3.63 19.02
CA PRO A 111 -19.36 2.53 18.12
C PRO A 111 -17.98 2.71 17.48
N VAL A 112 -17.24 1.60 17.31
CA VAL A 112 -16.02 1.57 16.52
C VAL A 112 -16.37 1.11 15.11
N ILE A 113 -16.10 1.97 14.13
CA ILE A 113 -16.19 1.61 12.71
C ILE A 113 -14.95 0.79 12.37
N ARG A 114 -15.16 -0.44 11.88
CA ARG A 114 -14.06 -1.33 11.48
C ARG A 114 -14.12 -1.61 10.00
N ASP A 115 -12.96 -1.54 9.37
CA ASP A 115 -12.82 -1.93 7.98
C ASP A 115 -12.84 -3.46 7.86
N ILE A 116 -13.54 -3.96 6.85
CA ILE A 116 -13.57 -5.38 6.47
C ILE A 116 -12.68 -5.65 5.26
N HIS A 117 -11.84 -4.71 4.92
CA HIS A 117 -10.94 -4.73 3.77
C HIS A 117 -9.55 -4.27 4.14
N GLU A 118 -8.61 -4.49 3.25
CA GLU A 118 -7.27 -3.94 3.28
C GLU A 118 -6.98 -3.21 1.97
N TYR A 119 -5.97 -2.36 2.00
CA TYR A 119 -5.53 -1.58 0.85
C TYR A 119 -4.23 -2.16 0.31
N CYS A 120 -4.20 -2.50 -0.97
CA CYS A 120 -2.96 -2.75 -1.67
C CYS A 120 -2.60 -1.47 -2.44
N LEU A 121 -1.72 -0.67 -1.84
CA LEU A 121 -1.25 0.59 -2.40
C LEU A 121 -0.20 0.30 -3.47
N VAL A 122 -0.44 0.73 -4.70
CA VAL A 122 0.41 0.41 -5.86
C VAL A 122 1.16 1.64 -6.33
N PHE A 123 2.47 1.55 -6.39
CA PHE A 123 3.35 2.63 -6.84
C PHE A 123 4.34 2.16 -7.89
N SER A 124 4.97 3.12 -8.59
CA SER A 124 6.08 2.87 -9.50
C SER A 124 7.20 3.87 -9.31
N LYS A 125 8.43 3.44 -9.63
CA LYS A 125 9.59 4.32 -9.67
C LYS A 125 9.70 5.01 -11.03
N ASP A 126 10.00 6.32 -11.04
CA ASP A 126 10.33 7.19 -12.18
C ASP A 126 9.30 7.24 -13.31
N SER A 127 8.67 6.14 -13.66
CA SER A 127 7.83 6.03 -14.84
C SER A 127 6.54 5.27 -14.56
N LEU A 128 5.45 5.75 -15.13
CA LEU A 128 4.17 5.02 -15.18
C LEU A 128 4.20 3.91 -16.24
N LYS A 129 5.19 3.91 -17.13
CA LYS A 129 5.38 2.90 -18.17
C LYS A 129 6.37 1.86 -17.67
N ASN A 130 6.05 0.59 -17.82
CA ASN A 130 7.03 -0.48 -17.66
C ASN A 130 7.80 -0.59 -18.96
N LEU A 131 9.08 -0.15 -18.97
CA LEU A 131 9.91 -0.05 -20.17
C LEU A 131 10.12 -1.39 -20.87
N LEU A 132 10.10 -2.50 -20.14
CA LEU A 132 10.32 -3.83 -20.71
C LEU A 132 9.13 -4.40 -21.48
N LYS A 133 7.90 -3.94 -21.21
CA LYS A 133 6.67 -4.47 -21.85
C LYS A 133 6.10 -3.58 -22.97
N VAL A 134 6.50 -2.32 -23.07
CA VAL A 134 5.96 -1.40 -24.09
C VAL A 134 6.34 -1.83 -25.50
N ASN A 135 7.51 -2.41 -25.70
CA ASN A 135 7.95 -2.90 -27.02
C ASN A 135 7.17 -4.12 -27.53
N LEU A 136 6.62 -4.94 -26.62
CA LEU A 136 5.80 -6.11 -27.00
C LEU A 136 4.34 -5.74 -27.30
N LEU A 137 3.80 -4.73 -26.63
CA LEU A 137 2.41 -4.28 -26.80
C LEU A 137 2.24 -3.35 -28.00
N LEU A 138 3.27 -2.55 -28.35
CA LEU A 138 3.24 -1.69 -29.53
C LEU A 138 3.29 -2.49 -30.84
N LYS A 139 3.75 -3.73 -30.84
CA LYS A 139 3.65 -4.65 -31.99
C LYS A 139 2.26 -5.23 -32.21
N LYS A 140 1.33 -5.10 -31.22
CA LYS A 140 -0.08 -5.52 -31.36
C LYS A 140 -1.01 -4.31 -31.47
N LYS A 141 -0.69 -3.33 -32.32
CA LYS A 141 -1.43 -2.08 -32.52
C LYS A 141 -2.83 -2.23 -33.16
N SER A 142 -3.41 -3.40 -33.26
CA SER A 142 -4.70 -3.62 -33.93
C SER A 142 -5.92 -3.83 -33.02
N LEU A 143 -5.79 -3.67 -31.70
CA LEU A 143 -6.89 -4.00 -30.76
C LEU A 143 -7.24 -2.89 -29.75
N TRP A 144 -6.72 -1.68 -29.89
CA TRP A 144 -7.07 -0.60 -28.98
C TRP A 144 -7.97 0.43 -29.69
N ASN A 145 -9.24 0.42 -29.33
CA ASN A 145 -10.21 1.41 -29.78
C ASN A 145 -10.30 2.51 -28.68
N PRO A 146 -9.88 3.77 -28.95
CA PRO A 146 -9.88 4.85 -27.97
C PRO A 146 -11.26 5.37 -27.57
N HIS A 147 -12.35 4.87 -28.17
CA HIS A 147 -13.70 5.35 -27.90
C HIS A 147 -14.35 4.79 -26.61
N PHE A 148 -13.66 3.95 -25.85
CA PHE A 148 -14.22 3.38 -24.59
C PHE A 148 -13.96 4.24 -23.34
N LEU A 149 -13.32 5.41 -23.43
CA LEU A 149 -12.96 6.22 -22.27
C LEU A 149 -13.85 7.45 -22.00
N TYR A 150 -14.90 7.65 -22.78
CA TYR A 150 -15.85 8.77 -22.57
C TYR A 150 -17.28 8.25 -22.66
N GLY A 151 -17.71 7.57 -21.63
CA GLY A 151 -19.10 7.12 -21.53
C GLY A 151 -19.46 6.82 -20.08
N ILE A 152 -19.48 7.82 -19.23
CA ILE A 152 -20.39 8.02 -18.10
C ILE A 152 -20.64 9.52 -18.00
#